data_782f5e5293cc978c993f6aa4680076a2
#
_entry.id   782f5e5293cc978c993f6aa4680076a2
#
_cell.length_a   1.000
_cell.length_b   1.000
_cell.length_c   1.000
_cell.angle_alpha   90.00
_cell.angle_beta   90.00
_cell.angle_gamma   90.00
#
_symmetry.space_group_name_H-M   'P 1'
#
loop_
_entity.id
_entity.type
_entity.pdbx_description
1 polymer ?
#
loop_
_entity_poly.entity_id
_entity_poly.type
_entity_poly.pdbx_seq_one_letter_code
_entity_poly.pdbx_strand_id
1 'polypeptide(L)'
;MYLIGQLAKLCDVSSDTLRFYEKNGLLEPAGRSESGYRLYNEADLSRVKFIMRSKAIGLSLDEIRELLDIRLEACQHSCAEVKAITQAKLAEVDKKMAELRRIRLALKKINDACCGHVDDNASHCSILEALEDHDDEADKPDLSVQCCSGRCREE
;
A
#
# COMPACT_ATOMS: atom_id res chain seq x y z
N MET A 1 -11.86 14.33 28.19
CA MET A 1 -12.87 13.84 27.24
C MET A 1 -12.87 14.74 26.02
N TYR A 2 -12.87 14.15 24.83
CA TYR A 2 -12.78 14.85 23.54
C TYR A 2 -14.03 14.58 22.72
N LEU A 3 -14.50 15.59 21.99
CA LEU A 3 -15.43 15.39 20.88
C LEU A 3 -14.67 14.84 19.66
N ILE A 4 -15.38 14.19 18.73
CA ILE A 4 -14.75 13.58 17.54
C ILE A 4 -13.88 14.57 16.76
N GLY A 5 -14.30 15.83 16.60
CA GLY A 5 -13.52 16.85 15.90
C GLY A 5 -12.25 17.28 16.65
N GLN A 6 -12.26 17.22 17.99
CA GLN A 6 -11.08 17.49 18.80
C GLN A 6 -10.08 16.33 18.71
N LEU A 7 -10.57 15.08 18.82
CA LEU A 7 -9.75 13.88 18.64
C LEU A 7 -9.12 13.83 17.24
N ALA A 8 -9.89 14.17 16.21
CA ALA A 8 -9.43 14.25 14.83
C ALA A 8 -8.25 15.23 14.67
N LYS A 9 -8.38 16.44 15.25
CA LYS A 9 -7.30 17.43 15.24
C LYS A 9 -6.05 16.96 15.99
N LEU A 10 -6.21 16.32 17.16
CA LEU A 10 -5.08 15.80 17.95
C LEU A 10 -4.32 14.66 17.27
N CYS A 11 -5.00 13.95 16.38
CA CYS A 11 -4.42 12.84 15.62
C CYS A 11 -4.04 13.20 14.17
N ASP A 12 -4.30 14.44 13.74
CA ASP A 12 -4.09 14.90 12.37
C ASP A 12 -4.81 14.01 11.33
N VAL A 13 -6.08 13.71 11.60
CA VAL A 13 -6.95 12.93 10.71
C VAL A 13 -8.31 13.60 10.54
N SER A 14 -9.10 13.18 9.56
CA SER A 14 -10.48 13.64 9.40
C SER A 14 -11.41 12.96 10.42
N SER A 15 -12.50 13.63 10.76
CA SER A 15 -13.57 13.01 11.58
C SER A 15 -14.19 11.79 10.87
N ASP A 16 -14.18 11.75 9.54
CA ASP A 16 -14.68 10.61 8.76
C ASP A 16 -13.75 9.40 8.86
N THR A 17 -12.44 9.63 8.98
CA THR A 17 -11.47 8.58 9.28
C THR A 17 -11.77 7.94 10.64
N LEU A 18 -12.08 8.73 11.66
CA LEU A 18 -12.44 8.20 12.98
C LEU A 18 -13.77 7.42 12.94
N ARG A 19 -14.78 7.91 12.21
CA ARG A 19 -16.03 7.19 11.99
C ARG A 19 -15.81 5.87 11.22
N PHE A 20 -14.89 5.87 10.28
CA PHE A 20 -14.49 4.66 9.58
C PHE A 20 -13.85 3.64 10.54
N TYR A 21 -13.00 4.08 11.48
CA TYR A 21 -12.45 3.19 12.50
C TYR A 21 -13.52 2.66 13.46
N GLU A 22 -14.49 3.49 13.85
CA GLU A 22 -15.67 3.04 14.64
C GLU A 22 -16.45 1.95 13.89
N LYS A 23 -16.79 2.21 12.62
CA LYS A 23 -17.56 1.27 11.80
C LYS A 23 -16.86 -0.08 11.65
N ASN A 24 -15.53 -0.08 11.65
CA ASN A 24 -14.71 -1.29 11.55
C ASN A 24 -14.32 -1.88 12.92
N GLY A 25 -14.89 -1.42 14.02
CA GLY A 25 -14.62 -1.96 15.35
C GLY A 25 -13.22 -1.70 15.90
N LEU A 26 -12.48 -0.76 15.28
CA LEU A 26 -11.13 -0.40 15.74
C LEU A 26 -11.13 0.70 16.79
N LEU A 27 -12.22 1.46 16.91
CA LEU A 27 -12.41 2.55 17.86
C LEU A 27 -13.85 2.48 18.41
N GLU A 28 -14.00 2.68 19.69
CA GLU A 28 -15.29 2.81 20.33
C GLU A 28 -15.30 4.09 21.19
N PRO A 29 -16.38 4.89 21.16
CA PRO A 29 -16.44 6.06 22.01
C PRO A 29 -16.56 5.63 23.48
N ALA A 30 -15.82 6.30 24.36
CA ALA A 30 -15.87 6.07 25.81
C ALA A 30 -17.24 6.38 26.43
N GLY A 31 -18.07 7.16 25.71
CA GLY A 31 -19.42 7.50 26.16
C GLY A 31 -20.09 8.49 25.22
N ARG A 32 -21.22 9.05 25.72
CA ARG A 32 -21.96 10.12 25.03
C ARG A 32 -22.20 11.25 26.01
N SER A 33 -22.23 12.50 25.51
CA SER A 33 -22.65 13.67 26.29
C SER A 33 -24.17 13.63 26.54
N GLU A 34 -24.66 14.48 27.43
CA GLU A 34 -26.09 14.69 27.63
C GLU A 34 -26.83 15.09 26.34
N SER A 35 -26.12 15.79 25.44
CA SER A 35 -26.62 16.16 24.10
C SER A 35 -26.46 15.06 23.04
N GLY A 36 -26.04 13.84 23.42
CA GLY A 36 -25.91 12.68 22.53
C GLY A 36 -24.61 12.61 21.70
N TYR A 37 -23.70 13.57 21.83
CA TYR A 37 -22.44 13.57 21.11
C TYR A 37 -21.47 12.50 21.64
N ARG A 38 -20.72 11.84 20.74
CA ARG A 38 -19.69 10.88 21.10
C ARG A 38 -18.55 11.54 21.84
N LEU A 39 -18.11 10.91 22.92
CA LEU A 39 -17.01 11.36 23.77
C LEU A 39 -15.91 10.31 23.78
N TYR A 40 -14.68 10.77 23.70
CA TYR A 40 -13.46 9.95 23.68
C TYR A 40 -12.53 10.37 24.81
N ASN A 41 -11.72 9.44 25.28
CA ASN A 41 -10.76 9.67 26.36
C ASN A 41 -9.31 9.59 25.88
N GLU A 42 -8.33 9.67 26.79
CA GLU A 42 -6.90 9.56 26.50
C GLU A 42 -6.50 8.17 25.97
N ALA A 43 -7.19 7.11 26.42
CA ALA A 43 -6.92 5.76 25.92
C ALA A 43 -7.36 5.65 24.44
N ASP A 44 -8.49 6.28 24.08
CA ASP A 44 -8.97 6.35 22.69
C ASP A 44 -7.98 7.14 21.82
N LEU A 45 -7.43 8.24 22.33
CA LEU A 45 -6.38 9.00 21.65
C LEU A 45 -5.14 8.14 21.39
N SER A 46 -4.70 7.40 22.41
CA SER A 46 -3.57 6.47 22.27
C SER A 46 -3.88 5.34 21.29
N ARG A 47 -5.11 4.83 21.29
CA ARG A 47 -5.59 3.80 20.37
C ARG A 47 -5.56 4.29 18.90
N VAL A 48 -6.07 5.47 18.64
CA VAL A 48 -6.04 6.07 17.28
C VAL A 48 -4.61 6.27 16.81
N LYS A 49 -3.72 6.80 17.64
CA LYS A 49 -2.29 6.96 17.29
C LYS A 49 -1.63 5.62 16.98
N PHE A 50 -1.96 4.57 17.71
CA PHE A 50 -1.48 3.21 17.44
C PHE A 50 -1.98 2.72 16.07
N ILE A 51 -3.28 2.86 15.78
CA ILE A 51 -3.87 2.47 14.48
C ILE A 51 -3.16 3.20 13.34
N MET A 52 -2.95 4.50 13.46
CA MET A 52 -2.29 5.29 12.41
C MET A 52 -0.86 4.84 12.15
N ARG A 53 -0.07 4.58 13.20
CA ARG A 53 1.31 4.09 13.06
C ARG A 53 1.34 2.70 12.43
N SER A 54 0.44 1.83 12.82
CA SER A 54 0.31 0.49 12.24
C SER A 54 -0.07 0.54 10.76
N LYS A 55 -0.96 1.45 10.38
CA LYS A 55 -1.29 1.69 8.95
C LYS A 55 -0.11 2.25 8.17
N ALA A 56 0.68 3.13 8.75
CA ALA A 56 1.85 3.71 8.09
C ALA A 56 2.92 2.67 7.71
N ILE A 57 3.00 1.56 8.42
CA ILE A 57 3.88 0.42 8.10
C ILE A 57 3.18 -0.66 7.25
N GLY A 58 1.98 -0.36 6.73
CA GLY A 58 1.27 -1.20 5.77
C GLY A 58 0.44 -2.33 6.36
N LEU A 59 0.16 -2.33 7.67
CA LEU A 59 -0.74 -3.31 8.27
C LEU A 59 -2.18 -3.12 7.80
N SER A 60 -2.87 -4.22 7.56
CA SER A 60 -4.30 -4.26 7.27
C SER A 60 -5.14 -3.95 8.52
N LEU A 61 -6.44 -3.68 8.34
CA LEU A 61 -7.33 -3.44 9.48
C LEU A 61 -7.46 -4.67 10.37
N ASP A 62 -7.42 -5.87 9.81
CA ASP A 62 -7.52 -7.12 10.57
C ASP A 62 -6.25 -7.39 11.38
N GLU A 63 -5.06 -7.20 10.79
CA GLU A 63 -3.79 -7.26 11.51
C GLU A 63 -3.69 -6.21 12.65
N ILE A 64 -4.25 -5.01 12.42
CA ILE A 64 -4.31 -3.97 13.46
C ILE A 64 -5.28 -4.36 14.58
N ARG A 65 -6.41 -4.98 14.25
CA ARG A 65 -7.38 -5.46 15.25
C ARG A 65 -6.73 -6.53 16.12
N GLU A 66 -6.09 -7.52 15.52
CA GLU A 66 -5.36 -8.57 16.25
C GLU A 66 -4.31 -7.98 17.19
N LEU A 67 -3.52 -7.01 16.75
CA LEU A 67 -2.54 -6.33 17.61
C LEU A 67 -3.18 -5.52 18.74
N LEU A 68 -4.37 -4.93 18.52
CA LEU A 68 -5.11 -4.22 19.56
C LEU A 68 -5.66 -5.19 20.62
N ASP A 69 -6.14 -6.37 20.20
CA ASP A 69 -6.63 -7.42 21.09
C ASP A 69 -5.48 -7.99 21.94
N ILE A 70 -4.35 -8.30 21.31
CA ILE A 70 -3.12 -8.70 22.02
C ILE A 70 -2.70 -7.62 23.04
N ARG A 71 -2.81 -6.33 22.69
CA ARG A 71 -2.44 -5.24 23.60
C ARG A 71 -3.35 -5.15 24.82
N LEU A 72 -4.62 -5.49 24.68
CA LEU A 72 -5.59 -5.51 25.80
C LEU A 72 -5.29 -6.66 26.75
N GLU A 73 -4.85 -7.79 26.25
CA GLU A 73 -4.56 -9.00 27.00
C GLU A 73 -3.05 -9.33 27.02
N ALA A 74 -2.20 -8.31 27.09
CA ALA A 74 -0.75 -8.43 26.91
C ALA A 74 -0.07 -9.48 27.82
N CYS A 75 -0.63 -9.75 28.98
CA CYS A 75 -0.12 -10.78 29.90
C CYS A 75 -0.40 -12.21 29.44
N GLN A 76 -1.32 -12.41 28.49
CA GLN A 76 -1.71 -13.72 27.99
C GLN A 76 -1.02 -14.07 26.67
N HIS A 77 -0.41 -13.09 26.01
CA HIS A 77 0.24 -13.21 24.71
C HIS A 77 1.76 -13.11 24.80
N SER A 78 2.43 -13.83 23.93
CA SER A 78 3.89 -13.81 23.85
C SER A 78 4.39 -12.73 22.85
N CYS A 79 5.60 -12.22 23.07
CA CYS A 79 6.26 -11.38 22.07
C CYS A 79 6.47 -12.10 20.73
N ALA A 80 6.51 -13.45 20.74
CA ALA A 80 6.62 -14.24 19.52
C ALA A 80 5.39 -14.11 18.62
N GLU A 81 4.19 -14.05 19.18
CA GLU A 81 2.95 -13.83 18.43
C GLU A 81 2.94 -12.47 17.74
N VAL A 82 3.28 -11.40 18.47
CA VAL A 82 3.39 -10.05 17.89
C VAL A 82 4.46 -10.01 16.78
N LYS A 83 5.59 -10.69 16.99
CA LYS A 83 6.66 -10.79 16.02
C LYS A 83 6.23 -11.53 14.75
N ALA A 84 5.41 -12.58 14.87
CA ALA A 84 4.92 -13.35 13.75
C ALA A 84 4.08 -12.49 12.79
N ILE A 85 3.21 -11.61 13.30
CA ILE A 85 2.40 -10.67 12.48
C ILE A 85 3.31 -9.76 11.66
N THR A 86 4.33 -9.18 12.29
CA THR A 86 5.27 -8.29 11.59
C THR A 86 6.17 -9.03 10.60
N GLN A 87 6.57 -10.27 10.89
CA GLN A 87 7.33 -11.12 9.97
C GLN A 87 6.52 -11.50 8.74
N ALA A 88 5.23 -11.84 8.91
CA ALA A 88 4.34 -12.13 7.79
C ALA A 88 4.19 -10.90 6.88
N LYS A 89 4.01 -9.71 7.46
CA LYS A 89 3.94 -8.46 6.69
C LYS A 89 5.24 -8.16 5.97
N LEU A 90 6.39 -8.38 6.59
CA LEU A 90 7.70 -8.18 5.96
C LEU A 90 7.86 -9.10 4.73
N ALA A 91 7.50 -10.38 4.86
CA ALA A 91 7.55 -11.33 3.75
C ALA A 91 6.62 -10.92 2.58
N GLU A 92 5.43 -10.38 2.87
CA GLU A 92 4.52 -9.82 1.86
C GLU A 92 5.16 -8.64 1.12
N VAL A 93 5.79 -7.72 1.85
CA VAL A 93 6.49 -6.56 1.27
C VAL A 93 7.65 -7.00 0.40
N ASP A 94 8.46 -7.96 0.85
CA ASP A 94 9.59 -8.49 0.09
C ASP A 94 9.12 -9.13 -1.23
N LYS A 95 8.01 -9.87 -1.20
CA LYS A 95 7.38 -10.44 -2.40
C LYS A 95 6.95 -9.35 -3.39
N LYS A 96 6.27 -8.32 -2.91
CA LYS A 96 5.87 -7.17 -3.75
C LYS A 96 7.08 -6.43 -4.33
N MET A 97 8.14 -6.26 -3.56
CA MET A 97 9.38 -5.65 -4.05
C MET A 97 10.04 -6.47 -5.16
N ALA A 98 10.06 -7.80 -5.03
CA ALA A 98 10.58 -8.68 -6.08
C ALA A 98 9.75 -8.58 -7.37
N GLU A 99 8.42 -8.56 -7.25
CA GLU A 99 7.51 -8.37 -8.38
C GLU A 99 7.70 -7.01 -9.07
N LEU A 100 7.76 -5.92 -8.30
CA LEU A 100 8.01 -4.57 -8.85
C LEU A 100 9.39 -4.46 -9.51
N ARG A 101 10.41 -5.14 -9.00
CA ARG A 101 11.73 -5.19 -9.64
C ARG A 101 11.65 -5.88 -11.00
N ARG A 102 10.89 -6.99 -11.11
CA ARG A 102 10.67 -7.70 -12.39
C ARG A 102 9.96 -6.79 -13.39
N ILE A 103 8.86 -6.14 -12.98
CA ILE A 103 8.12 -5.19 -13.82
C ILE A 103 9.03 -4.05 -14.29
N ARG A 104 9.81 -3.48 -13.38
CA ARG A 104 10.77 -2.41 -13.70
C ARG A 104 11.79 -2.83 -14.74
N LEU A 105 12.32 -4.05 -14.64
CA LEU A 105 13.29 -4.58 -15.60
C LEU A 105 12.65 -4.78 -16.98
N ALA A 106 11.44 -5.31 -17.05
CA ALA A 106 10.70 -5.46 -18.28
C ALA A 106 10.42 -4.10 -18.96
N LEU A 107 9.88 -3.16 -18.20
CA LEU A 107 9.63 -1.80 -18.70
C LEU A 107 10.90 -1.11 -19.17
N LYS A 108 12.02 -1.28 -18.44
CA LYS A 108 13.31 -0.72 -18.84
C LYS A 108 13.77 -1.31 -20.17
N LYS A 109 13.66 -2.64 -20.35
CA LYS A 109 14.05 -3.32 -21.59
C LYS A 109 13.25 -2.80 -22.78
N ILE A 110 11.93 -2.68 -22.66
CA ILE A 110 11.05 -2.14 -23.71
C ILE A 110 11.40 -0.67 -24.00
N ASN A 111 11.57 0.14 -22.97
CA ASN A 111 11.88 1.56 -23.12
C ASN A 111 13.24 1.78 -23.79
N ASP A 112 14.27 1.03 -23.40
CA ASP A 112 15.62 1.16 -23.96
C ASP A 112 15.72 0.66 -25.42
N ALA A 113 14.76 -0.15 -25.88
CA ALA A 113 14.66 -0.62 -27.26
C ALA A 113 14.07 0.42 -28.21
N CYS A 114 13.44 1.48 -27.69
CA CYS A 114 12.86 2.54 -28.48
C CYS A 114 13.79 3.76 -28.52
N CYS A 115 14.08 4.26 -29.71
CA CYS A 115 14.94 5.44 -29.91
C CYS A 115 14.22 6.79 -29.63
N GLY A 116 12.88 6.78 -29.49
CA GLY A 116 12.10 7.94 -29.08
C GLY A 116 12.13 9.11 -30.08
N HIS A 117 12.18 8.85 -31.39
CA HIS A 117 12.21 9.90 -32.42
C HIS A 117 10.90 10.70 -32.40
N VAL A 118 11.00 12.01 -32.25
CA VAL A 118 9.84 12.91 -32.19
C VAL A 118 9.16 13.15 -33.54
N ASP A 119 9.88 12.94 -34.63
CA ASP A 119 9.41 13.18 -36.00
C ASP A 119 8.76 11.95 -36.63
N ASP A 120 8.87 10.77 -36.00
CA ASP A 120 8.24 9.54 -36.45
C ASP A 120 6.87 9.34 -35.77
N ASN A 121 5.89 8.90 -36.55
CA ASN A 121 4.61 8.50 -35.98
C ASN A 121 4.73 7.11 -35.29
N ALA A 122 3.78 6.81 -34.41
CA ALA A 122 3.81 5.58 -33.63
C ALA A 122 3.45 4.28 -34.41
N SER A 123 3.26 4.34 -35.73
CA SER A 123 2.85 3.18 -36.56
C SER A 123 3.86 2.03 -36.54
N HIS A 124 5.13 2.34 -36.23
CA HIS A 124 6.23 1.38 -36.12
C HIS A 124 6.95 1.52 -34.78
N CYS A 125 6.18 1.78 -33.73
CA CYS A 125 6.73 1.91 -32.39
C CYS A 125 7.06 0.53 -31.81
N SER A 126 8.32 0.26 -31.60
CA SER A 126 8.80 -1.00 -31.02
C SER A 126 8.21 -1.31 -29.64
N ILE A 127 7.80 -0.29 -28.87
CA ILE A 127 7.10 -0.48 -27.58
C ILE A 127 5.70 -1.03 -27.82
N LEU A 128 4.96 -0.48 -28.80
CA LEU A 128 3.61 -0.96 -29.12
C LEU A 128 3.65 -2.37 -29.71
N GLU A 129 4.56 -2.63 -30.65
CA GLU A 129 4.76 -3.97 -31.21
C GLU A 129 5.08 -5.00 -30.10
N ALA A 130 5.98 -4.68 -29.18
CA ALA A 130 6.33 -5.56 -28.06
C ALA A 130 5.18 -5.82 -27.07
N LEU A 131 4.16 -4.97 -27.03
CA LEU A 131 2.97 -5.13 -26.19
C LEU A 131 1.81 -5.82 -26.95
N GLU A 132 1.86 -5.87 -28.30
CA GLU A 132 0.87 -6.54 -29.15
C GLU A 132 1.20 -8.03 -29.36
N ASP A 133 2.47 -8.42 -29.23
CA ASP A 133 2.91 -9.82 -29.33
C ASP A 133 2.33 -10.64 -28.16
N HIS A 134 1.17 -11.23 -28.40
CA HIS A 134 0.52 -12.21 -27.55
C HIS A 134 0.97 -13.62 -27.92
N ASP A 135 2.13 -14.05 -27.48
CA ASP A 135 2.42 -15.48 -27.43
C ASP A 135 2.01 -16.04 -26.07
N ASP A 136 1.00 -16.92 -26.10
CA ASP A 136 0.43 -17.68 -24.98
C ASP A 136 1.42 -18.71 -24.38
N GLU A 137 2.69 -18.39 -24.25
CA GLU A 137 3.64 -19.19 -23.49
C GLU A 137 4.12 -18.41 -22.26
N ALA A 138 3.48 -18.77 -21.17
CA ALA A 138 3.88 -18.36 -19.83
C ALA A 138 5.37 -18.60 -19.59
N ASP A 139 6.08 -17.54 -19.24
CA ASP A 139 7.27 -17.52 -18.38
C ASP A 139 8.57 -16.92 -18.92
N LYS A 140 8.61 -16.36 -20.14
CA LYS A 140 9.73 -15.45 -20.50
C LYS A 140 9.31 -14.50 -21.62
N PRO A 141 9.10 -13.20 -21.37
CA PRO A 141 9.09 -12.26 -22.49
C PRO A 141 10.50 -12.20 -23.07
N ASP A 142 10.73 -12.91 -24.16
CA ASP A 142 11.91 -12.67 -25.00
C ASP A 142 11.68 -11.39 -25.80
N LEU A 143 11.92 -10.27 -25.11
CA LEU A 143 11.82 -8.93 -25.66
C LEU A 143 13.10 -8.59 -26.44
N SER A 144 13.44 -9.38 -27.46
CA SER A 144 14.44 -9.01 -28.46
C SER A 144 13.84 -8.01 -29.44
N VAL A 145 13.57 -6.80 -28.96
CA VAL A 145 13.04 -5.73 -29.80
C VAL A 145 14.16 -5.09 -30.58
N GLN A 146 14.12 -5.19 -31.91
CA GLN A 146 14.98 -4.42 -32.79
C GLN A 146 14.42 -2.99 -32.92
N CYS A 147 15.30 -2.00 -32.79
CA CYS A 147 14.96 -0.60 -32.99
C CYS A 147 14.28 -0.36 -34.35
N CYS A 148 13.28 0.52 -34.38
CA CYS A 148 12.52 0.94 -35.55
C CYS A 148 13.41 1.06 -36.79
N SER A 149 13.21 0.15 -37.72
CA SER A 149 13.79 0.11 -39.08
C SER A 149 14.96 1.06 -39.39
N GLY A 150 16.17 0.62 -39.12
CA GLY A 150 17.38 0.98 -39.89
C GLY A 150 17.89 2.44 -39.90
N ARG A 151 17.24 3.39 -39.25
CA ARG A 151 17.62 4.81 -39.28
C ARG A 151 18.43 5.28 -38.06
N CYS A 152 18.64 4.45 -37.07
CA CYS A 152 19.58 4.76 -36.00
C CYS A 152 21.01 4.46 -36.48
N ARG A 153 21.48 5.18 -37.47
CA ARG A 153 22.90 5.23 -37.85
C ARG A 153 23.45 6.60 -37.53
N GLU A 154 24.34 6.57 -36.60
CA GLU A 154 25.53 7.42 -36.47
C GLU A 154 25.35 8.94 -36.70
N GLU A 155 25.33 9.68 -35.61
CA GLU A 155 26.20 10.87 -35.48
C GLU A 155 26.80 10.92 -34.08
#